data_99e75b557d1a5b9cd876dd669edc07f0
#
_entry.id   99e75b557d1a5b9cd876dd669edc07f0
#
_cell.length_a   1.000
_cell.length_b   1.000
_cell.length_c   1.000
_cell.angle_alpha   90.00
_cell.angle_beta   90.00
_cell.angle_gamma   90.00
#
_symmetry.space_group_name_H-M   'P 1'
#
loop_
_entity.id
_entity.type
_entity.pdbx_description
1 polymer ?
#
loop_
_entity_poly.entity_id
_entity_poly.type
_entity_poly.pdbx_seq_one_letter_code
_entity_poly.pdbx_strand_id
1 'polypeptide(L)'
;MKLRALLAIVFLGFVTPLLAQPSIDIETGFVSAVYNDVRIPGDQGTLFSLTDDLMAASSFFYRLRAGYKIGERHNISALYAPLSVKSDGYLPYDVSFAGVVFPADSALDAVYKFNSYRLTYRYDFVLRPKIEFGLGFTAKIRDAAISLKSPGYYAEKTNVGFVPVINFRLLLHMNDRLGFLLEGDALAAPQGRAEDILIAAQYKINDKAMMRAGYRLLEGGADNDEVYNFSMFNYGSLGFTYTFNN
;
A
#
# COMPACT_ATOMS: atom_id res chain seq x y z
N MET A 1 10.04 41.33 39.53
CA MET A 1 10.62 40.11 40.15
C MET A 1 9.57 39.01 40.19
N LYS A 2 9.75 37.96 39.36
CA LYS A 2 9.27 36.58 39.53
C LYS A 2 7.78 36.32 39.78
N LEU A 3 7.05 35.88 38.74
CA LEU A 3 6.12 34.79 38.86
C LEU A 3 6.10 33.99 37.52
N ARG A 4 7.13 33.17 37.32
CA ARG A 4 7.14 32.04 36.42
C ARG A 4 7.09 30.81 37.31
N ALA A 5 5.92 30.23 37.46
CA ALA A 5 5.83 28.85 37.95
C ALA A 5 4.41 28.32 37.73
N LEU A 6 4.36 27.11 37.22
CA LEU A 6 3.31 26.10 37.30
C LEU A 6 2.12 26.23 36.33
N LEU A 7 2.35 25.75 35.12
CA LEU A 7 1.33 24.92 34.46
C LEU A 7 1.96 23.55 34.16
N ALA A 8 2.24 22.82 35.20
CA ALA A 8 2.33 21.36 35.16
C ALA A 8 0.88 20.84 35.30
N ILE A 9 0.16 20.73 34.20
CA ILE A 9 -1.11 20.01 34.15
C ILE A 9 -0.73 18.54 34.31
N VAL A 10 -0.91 18.06 35.53
CA VAL A 10 -0.94 16.65 35.87
C VAL A 10 -2.17 16.05 35.19
N PHE A 11 -2.01 15.57 33.98
CA PHE A 11 -2.96 14.63 33.35
C PHE A 11 -2.78 13.26 34.01
N LEU A 12 -3.08 13.13 35.31
CA LEU A 12 -3.44 11.86 35.92
C LEU A 12 -4.91 11.59 35.54
N GLY A 13 -5.15 11.38 34.26
CA GLY A 13 -6.38 10.81 33.79
C GLY A 13 -6.47 9.38 34.24
N PHE A 14 -7.56 8.98 34.86
CA PHE A 14 -7.98 7.64 35.21
C PHE A 14 -7.60 6.68 34.09
N VAL A 15 -6.54 5.91 34.27
CA VAL A 15 -6.24 4.74 33.46
C VAL A 15 -7.20 3.66 33.92
N THR A 16 -8.46 3.73 33.47
CA THR A 16 -9.22 2.50 33.33
C THR A 16 -8.36 1.60 32.45
N PRO A 17 -8.17 0.31 32.76
CA PRO A 17 -7.54 -0.60 31.82
C PRO A 17 -8.41 -0.61 30.56
N LEU A 18 -8.11 0.27 29.62
CA LEU A 18 -8.64 0.13 28.27
C LEU A 18 -8.16 -1.25 27.84
N LEU A 19 -9.10 -2.16 27.57
CA LEU A 19 -8.80 -3.46 26.99
C LEU A 19 -8.19 -3.21 25.61
N ALA A 20 -6.90 -3.02 25.64
CA ALA A 20 -6.11 -2.71 24.45
C ALA A 20 -5.56 -4.02 23.93
N GLN A 21 -5.80 -4.31 22.65
CA GLN A 21 -5.36 -5.53 22.00
C GLN A 21 -4.35 -5.19 20.90
N PRO A 22 -3.05 -5.27 21.21
CA PRO A 22 -2.03 -5.16 20.18
C PRO A 22 -2.06 -6.39 19.26
N SER A 23 -1.72 -6.20 18.00
CA SER A 23 -1.63 -7.26 17.02
C SER A 23 -0.47 -7.02 16.04
N ILE A 24 0.04 -8.10 15.50
CA ILE A 24 0.99 -8.11 14.39
C ILE A 24 0.35 -8.88 13.25
N ASP A 25 0.47 -8.35 12.06
CA ASP A 25 -0.03 -8.95 10.84
C ASP A 25 1.06 -8.96 9.79
N ILE A 26 1.28 -10.12 9.21
CA ILE A 26 2.24 -10.36 8.13
C ILE A 26 1.45 -10.86 6.93
N GLU A 27 1.67 -10.22 5.78
CA GLU A 27 1.12 -10.65 4.50
C GLU A 27 2.25 -10.85 3.51
N THR A 28 2.17 -11.92 2.70
CA THR A 28 3.20 -12.30 1.74
C THR A 28 2.60 -13.06 0.57
N GLY A 29 3.41 -13.29 -0.47
CA GLY A 29 3.04 -14.02 -1.67
C GLY A 29 3.76 -13.49 -2.90
N PHE A 30 3.10 -13.56 -4.04
CA PHE A 30 3.63 -13.10 -5.31
C PHE A 30 2.81 -11.95 -5.88
N VAL A 31 3.50 -11.02 -6.52
CA VAL A 31 2.93 -9.86 -7.20
C VAL A 31 3.35 -9.89 -8.67
N SER A 32 2.42 -9.56 -9.55
CA SER A 32 2.64 -9.32 -10.98
C SER A 32 2.06 -7.97 -11.39
N ALA A 33 2.73 -7.25 -12.26
CA ALA A 33 2.18 -6.07 -12.90
C ALA A 33 1.19 -6.48 -14.00
N VAL A 34 0.07 -5.77 -14.08
CA VAL A 34 -0.94 -5.93 -15.15
C VAL A 34 -0.70 -4.88 -16.23
N TYR A 35 -0.50 -3.65 -15.80
CA TYR A 35 -0.01 -2.56 -16.62
C TYR A 35 0.87 -1.63 -15.78
N ASN A 36 1.79 -0.94 -16.42
CA ASN A 36 2.62 0.09 -15.81
C ASN A 36 3.16 1.03 -16.87
N ASP A 37 2.37 2.05 -17.17
CA ASP A 37 2.65 3.02 -18.23
C ASP A 37 3.35 4.24 -17.66
N VAL A 38 4.39 4.68 -18.32
CA VAL A 38 5.31 5.71 -17.82
C VAL A 38 5.63 6.72 -18.91
N ARG A 39 5.59 8.01 -18.56
CA ARG A 39 6.14 9.12 -19.35
C ARG A 39 6.70 10.16 -18.38
N ILE A 40 8.01 10.43 -18.47
CA ILE A 40 8.72 11.38 -17.59
C ILE A 40 9.71 12.23 -18.40
N PRO A 41 9.55 13.56 -18.43
CA PRO A 41 8.46 14.37 -17.88
C PRO A 41 7.09 13.99 -18.45
N GLY A 42 6.02 14.30 -17.69
CA GLY A 42 4.67 13.91 -18.06
C GLY A 42 4.16 14.56 -19.36
N ASP A 43 4.70 15.69 -19.76
CA ASP A 43 4.34 16.44 -20.97
C ASP A 43 5.31 16.23 -22.15
N GLN A 44 6.57 15.80 -21.92
CA GLN A 44 7.63 15.79 -22.93
C GLN A 44 8.38 14.46 -23.07
N GLY A 45 8.23 13.54 -22.09
CA GLY A 45 8.87 12.24 -22.16
C GLY A 45 8.25 11.32 -23.21
N THR A 46 8.92 10.23 -23.52
CA THR A 46 8.36 9.15 -24.33
C THR A 46 7.41 8.33 -23.47
N LEU A 47 6.18 8.09 -23.94
CA LEU A 47 5.27 7.14 -23.29
C LEU A 47 5.67 5.73 -23.68
N PHE A 48 5.92 4.88 -22.68
CA PHE A 48 6.18 3.45 -22.85
C PHE A 48 5.65 2.65 -21.66
N SER A 49 5.44 1.36 -21.87
CA SER A 49 4.92 0.44 -20.85
C SER A 49 6.03 -0.43 -20.28
N LEU A 50 6.11 -0.50 -18.94
CA LEU A 50 7.00 -1.43 -18.24
C LEU A 50 6.49 -2.87 -18.25
N THR A 51 5.34 -3.13 -18.89
CA THR A 51 4.69 -4.46 -18.95
C THR A 51 4.47 -4.93 -20.37
N ASP A 52 4.05 -4.04 -21.27
CA ASP A 52 3.70 -4.39 -22.66
C ASP A 52 4.86 -4.16 -23.60
N ASP A 53 5.61 -3.07 -23.42
CA ASP A 53 6.81 -2.76 -24.20
C ASP A 53 8.06 -3.43 -23.62
N LEU A 54 8.14 -3.54 -22.29
CA LEU A 54 9.15 -4.32 -21.57
C LEU A 54 8.48 -5.52 -20.89
N MET A 55 9.27 -6.51 -20.50
CA MET A 55 8.78 -7.71 -19.81
C MET A 55 8.92 -7.54 -18.30
N ALA A 56 7.81 -7.32 -17.60
CA ALA A 56 7.79 -7.22 -16.14
C ALA A 56 7.91 -8.61 -15.46
N ALA A 57 8.86 -8.75 -14.55
CA ALA A 57 9.02 -9.96 -13.77
C ALA A 57 8.04 -9.99 -12.59
N SER A 58 7.45 -11.18 -12.32
CA SER A 58 6.76 -11.41 -11.05
C SER A 58 7.75 -11.36 -9.89
N SER A 59 7.33 -10.78 -8.77
CA SER A 59 8.18 -10.59 -7.61
C SER A 59 7.53 -11.15 -6.34
N PHE A 60 8.35 -11.57 -5.39
CA PHE A 60 7.91 -11.87 -4.04
C PHE A 60 7.65 -10.56 -3.30
N PHE A 61 6.57 -10.50 -2.52
CA PHE A 61 6.26 -9.35 -1.69
C PHE A 61 6.07 -9.73 -0.23
N TYR A 62 6.20 -8.74 0.65
CA TYR A 62 5.77 -8.82 2.03
C TYR A 62 5.18 -7.49 2.49
N ARG A 63 4.30 -7.56 3.49
CA ARG A 63 3.70 -6.40 4.16
C ARG A 63 3.66 -6.67 5.65
N LEU A 64 4.03 -5.69 6.45
CA LEU A 64 4.07 -5.80 7.91
C LEU A 64 3.13 -4.75 8.51
N ARG A 65 2.19 -5.19 9.33
CA ARG A 65 1.25 -4.30 10.02
C ARG A 65 1.33 -4.53 11.52
N ALA A 66 1.48 -3.46 12.28
CA ALA A 66 1.26 -3.43 13.72
C ALA A 66 -0.10 -2.76 13.97
N GLY A 67 -0.96 -3.42 14.72
CA GLY A 67 -2.30 -2.97 15.03
C GLY A 67 -2.51 -2.78 16.52
N TYR A 68 -3.43 -1.90 16.87
CA TYR A 68 -3.83 -1.63 18.24
C TYR A 68 -5.33 -1.36 18.29
N LYS A 69 -6.10 -2.28 18.90
CA LYS A 69 -7.54 -2.14 19.07
C LYS A 69 -7.83 -1.57 20.46
N ILE A 70 -8.57 -0.47 20.52
CA ILE A 70 -8.96 0.24 21.73
C ILE A 70 -10.45 0.02 21.96
N GLY A 71 -10.80 -0.68 23.04
CA GLY A 71 -12.14 -1.15 23.26
C GLY A 71 -12.59 -2.09 22.12
N GLU A 72 -13.85 -1.99 21.74
CA GLU A 72 -14.41 -2.90 20.72
C GLU A 72 -14.36 -2.34 19.30
N ARG A 73 -14.28 -0.99 19.15
CA ARG A 73 -14.59 -0.32 17.88
C ARG A 73 -13.46 0.51 17.25
N HIS A 74 -12.49 0.94 18.06
CA HIS A 74 -11.42 1.81 17.59
C HIS A 74 -10.19 1.01 17.20
N ASN A 75 -9.72 1.17 15.97
CA ASN A 75 -8.55 0.47 15.46
C ASN A 75 -7.54 1.49 14.94
N ILE A 76 -6.32 1.38 15.41
CA ILE A 76 -5.17 2.15 14.91
C ILE A 76 -4.16 1.13 14.37
N SER A 77 -3.56 1.39 13.23
CA SER A 77 -2.52 0.52 12.71
C SER A 77 -1.47 1.27 11.91
N ALA A 78 -0.23 0.80 12.01
CA ALA A 78 0.87 1.21 11.16
C ALA A 78 1.20 0.08 10.19
N LEU A 79 1.42 0.40 8.90
CA LEU A 79 1.75 -0.55 7.85
C LEU A 79 3.02 -0.12 7.12
N TYR A 80 3.90 -1.08 6.89
CA TYR A 80 5.00 -1.01 5.93
C TYR A 80 4.77 -2.01 4.80
N ALA A 81 4.74 -1.53 3.57
CA ALA A 81 4.46 -2.33 2.37
C ALA A 81 5.43 -1.91 1.24
N PRO A 82 6.61 -2.51 1.16
CA PRO A 82 7.54 -2.29 0.06
C PRO A 82 7.10 -3.05 -1.18
N LEU A 83 7.35 -2.44 -2.35
CA LEU A 83 7.18 -3.07 -3.66
C LEU A 83 8.34 -2.65 -4.55
N SER A 84 8.93 -3.63 -5.24
CA SER A 84 9.90 -3.42 -6.30
C SER A 84 9.66 -4.44 -7.41
N VAL A 85 9.44 -3.97 -8.63
CA VAL A 85 9.25 -4.80 -9.82
C VAL A 85 10.28 -4.40 -10.85
N LYS A 86 10.92 -5.40 -11.45
CA LYS A 86 11.90 -5.22 -12.53
C LYS A 86 11.25 -5.55 -13.86
N SER A 87 11.65 -4.82 -14.89
CA SER A 87 11.27 -5.09 -16.27
C SER A 87 12.49 -4.96 -17.15
N ASP A 88 12.58 -5.77 -18.18
CA ASP A 88 13.66 -5.71 -19.17
C ASP A 88 13.14 -5.92 -20.59
N GLY A 89 13.89 -5.45 -21.61
CA GLY A 89 13.49 -5.59 -22.99
C GLY A 89 14.26 -4.66 -23.93
N TYR A 90 13.68 -4.46 -25.12
CA TYR A 90 14.21 -3.61 -26.19
C TYR A 90 13.06 -2.82 -26.79
N LEU A 91 13.31 -1.56 -27.13
CA LEU A 91 12.34 -0.74 -27.84
C LEU A 91 12.89 -0.33 -29.22
N PRO A 92 12.07 -0.38 -30.30
CA PRO A 92 12.52 -0.07 -31.64
C PRO A 92 12.59 1.44 -31.94
N TYR A 93 12.55 2.27 -30.89
CA TYR A 93 12.59 3.72 -30.97
C TYR A 93 13.35 4.31 -29.78
N ASP A 94 13.81 5.54 -29.91
CA ASP A 94 14.48 6.26 -28.84
C ASP A 94 13.49 6.58 -27.69
N VAL A 95 13.93 6.37 -26.46
CA VAL A 95 13.13 6.66 -25.24
C VAL A 95 13.72 7.88 -24.54
N SER A 96 12.98 8.98 -24.53
CA SER A 96 13.27 10.14 -23.68
C SER A 96 12.66 9.93 -22.30
N PHE A 97 13.50 9.75 -21.28
CA PHE A 97 13.08 9.49 -19.91
C PHE A 97 13.94 10.28 -18.93
N ALA A 98 13.31 11.10 -18.08
CA ALA A 98 13.93 11.90 -17.02
C ALA A 98 15.15 12.70 -17.49
N GLY A 99 15.08 13.27 -18.71
CA GLY A 99 16.14 14.12 -19.29
C GLY A 99 17.27 13.36 -20.01
N VAL A 100 17.18 12.02 -20.11
CA VAL A 100 18.12 11.18 -20.85
C VAL A 100 17.41 10.53 -22.02
N VAL A 101 18.09 10.46 -23.19
CA VAL A 101 17.60 9.74 -24.37
C VAL A 101 18.33 8.39 -24.43
N PHE A 102 17.56 7.31 -24.33
CA PHE A 102 18.02 5.94 -24.51
C PHE A 102 17.85 5.54 -25.96
N PRO A 103 18.92 5.09 -26.63
CA PRO A 103 18.85 4.77 -28.07
C PRO A 103 17.95 3.58 -28.38
N ALA A 104 17.29 3.61 -29.54
CA ALA A 104 16.55 2.49 -30.09
C ALA A 104 17.39 1.21 -30.10
N ASP A 105 16.70 0.05 -29.98
CA ASP A 105 17.27 -1.29 -30.04
C ASP A 105 18.37 -1.57 -28.98
N SER A 106 18.50 -0.70 -27.97
CA SER A 106 19.38 -0.93 -26.82
C SER A 106 18.67 -1.73 -25.74
N ALA A 107 19.42 -2.62 -25.06
CA ALA A 107 18.89 -3.32 -23.90
C ALA A 107 18.47 -2.33 -22.79
N LEU A 108 17.24 -2.43 -22.33
CA LEU A 108 16.67 -1.60 -21.28
C LEU A 108 16.37 -2.46 -20.05
N ASP A 109 16.89 -2.02 -18.91
CA ASP A 109 16.54 -2.54 -17.57
C ASP A 109 15.78 -1.46 -16.82
N ALA A 110 14.57 -1.73 -16.39
CA ALA A 110 13.75 -0.82 -15.60
C ALA A 110 13.49 -1.36 -14.20
N VAL A 111 13.42 -0.47 -13.22
CA VAL A 111 12.98 -0.80 -11.87
C VAL A 111 11.87 0.17 -11.47
N TYR A 112 10.71 -0.39 -11.16
CA TYR A 112 9.61 0.31 -10.54
C TYR A 112 9.60 0.03 -9.05
N LYS A 113 9.83 1.06 -8.22
CA LYS A 113 9.79 1.01 -6.76
C LYS A 113 8.58 1.78 -6.25
N PHE A 114 7.84 1.18 -5.30
CA PHE A 114 6.68 1.81 -4.69
C PHE A 114 6.52 1.36 -3.24
N ASN A 115 7.23 2.00 -2.32
CA ASN A 115 7.08 1.72 -0.89
C ASN A 115 5.94 2.53 -0.30
N SER A 116 5.17 1.91 0.56
CA SER A 116 4.04 2.52 1.23
C SER A 116 4.18 2.42 2.74
N TYR A 117 4.17 3.56 3.41
CA TYR A 117 4.12 3.69 4.87
C TYR A 117 2.76 4.29 5.23
N ARG A 118 1.99 3.63 6.09
CA ARG A 118 0.63 4.06 6.41
C ARG A 118 0.39 4.11 7.89
N LEU A 119 -0.34 5.13 8.32
CA LEU A 119 -0.97 5.20 9.62
C LEU A 119 -2.48 5.27 9.40
N THR A 120 -3.22 4.29 9.90
CA THR A 120 -4.66 4.14 9.69
C THR A 120 -5.38 4.23 11.02
N TYR A 121 -6.47 5.01 11.04
CA TYR A 121 -7.50 4.94 12.06
C TYR A 121 -8.79 4.45 11.42
N ARG A 122 -9.46 3.45 12.03
CA ARG A 122 -10.76 2.93 11.59
C ARG A 122 -11.69 2.78 12.80
N TYR A 123 -12.94 3.16 12.58
CA TYR A 123 -14.02 2.92 13.51
C TYR A 123 -14.95 1.82 12.96
N ASP A 124 -15.20 0.78 13.76
CA ASP A 124 -16.07 -0.33 13.41
C ASP A 124 -17.52 0.05 13.78
N PHE A 125 -18.30 0.50 12.78
CA PHE A 125 -19.69 0.96 12.94
C PHE A 125 -20.65 -0.20 13.21
N VAL A 126 -20.42 -1.34 12.57
CA VAL A 126 -21.23 -2.55 12.70
C VAL A 126 -20.36 -3.65 13.32
N LEU A 127 -20.79 -4.15 14.47
CA LEU A 127 -20.23 -5.34 15.12
C LEU A 127 -21.41 -6.25 15.47
N ARG A 128 -21.71 -7.19 14.58
CA ARG A 128 -22.77 -8.19 14.75
C ARG A 128 -22.21 -9.59 14.52
N PRO A 129 -22.84 -10.66 15.03
CA PRO A 129 -22.30 -12.01 14.92
C PRO A 129 -22.00 -12.49 13.50
N LYS A 130 -22.70 -11.96 12.49
CA LYS A 130 -22.51 -12.35 11.07
C LYS A 130 -21.80 -11.33 10.23
N ILE A 131 -21.65 -10.08 10.70
CA ILE A 131 -21.10 -8.99 9.91
C ILE A 131 -20.38 -7.97 10.77
N GLU A 132 -19.18 -7.60 10.38
CA GLU A 132 -18.45 -6.46 10.89
C GLU A 132 -18.20 -5.48 9.74
N PHE A 133 -18.42 -4.19 9.99
CA PHE A 133 -18.13 -3.15 9.02
C PHE A 133 -17.51 -1.93 9.70
N GLY A 134 -16.41 -1.45 9.15
CA GLY A 134 -15.71 -0.28 9.62
C GLY A 134 -15.25 0.63 8.48
N LEU A 135 -15.21 1.91 8.78
CA LEU A 135 -14.64 2.95 7.92
C LEU A 135 -13.62 3.76 8.68
N GLY A 136 -12.69 4.32 7.95
CA GLY A 136 -11.62 5.08 8.54
C GLY A 136 -10.86 5.92 7.54
N PHE A 137 -9.72 6.39 7.99
CA PHE A 137 -8.84 7.24 7.23
C PHE A 137 -7.40 6.74 7.36
N THR A 138 -6.69 6.73 6.25
CA THR A 138 -5.27 6.38 6.18
C THR A 138 -4.44 7.56 5.73
N ALA A 139 -3.48 7.95 6.55
CA ALA A 139 -2.37 8.80 6.16
C ALA A 139 -1.28 7.91 5.52
N LYS A 140 -1.11 8.01 4.21
CA LYS A 140 -0.14 7.23 3.44
C LYS A 140 1.00 8.12 2.98
N ILE A 141 2.23 7.71 3.26
CA ILE A 141 3.43 8.24 2.62
C ILE A 141 3.84 7.24 1.54
N ARG A 142 3.92 7.72 0.30
CA ARG A 142 4.43 6.99 -0.84
C ARG A 142 5.88 7.39 -1.09
N ASP A 143 6.80 6.42 -1.09
CA ASP A 143 8.19 6.57 -1.55
C ASP A 143 8.32 5.76 -2.85
N ALA A 144 8.28 6.46 -3.97
CA ALA A 144 8.28 5.89 -5.31
C ALA A 144 9.54 6.29 -6.08
N ALA A 145 10.02 5.39 -6.92
CA ALA A 145 11.08 5.66 -7.89
C ALA A 145 10.85 4.82 -9.15
N ILE A 146 11.16 5.41 -10.29
CA ILE A 146 11.24 4.70 -11.57
C ILE A 146 12.63 4.96 -12.12
N SER A 147 13.40 3.91 -12.37
CA SER A 147 14.72 4.01 -12.99
C SER A 147 14.76 3.23 -14.29
N LEU A 148 15.53 3.75 -15.25
CA LEU A 148 15.81 3.13 -16.54
C LEU A 148 17.31 3.10 -16.75
N LYS A 149 17.83 1.97 -17.20
CA LYS A 149 19.25 1.72 -17.46
C LYS A 149 19.43 1.04 -18.79
N SER A 150 20.48 1.43 -19.51
CA SER A 150 21.00 0.83 -20.75
C SER A 150 22.53 0.92 -20.73
N PRO A 151 23.29 0.20 -21.56
CA PRO A 151 24.72 0.36 -21.67
C PRO A 151 25.14 1.83 -21.91
N GLY A 152 25.80 2.44 -20.92
CA GLY A 152 26.26 3.85 -20.97
C GLY A 152 25.21 4.90 -20.57
N TYR A 153 23.96 4.52 -20.25
CA TYR A 153 22.88 5.44 -19.91
C TYR A 153 22.18 5.02 -18.61
N TYR A 154 21.81 5.99 -17.79
CA TYR A 154 21.01 5.80 -16.58
C TYR A 154 20.20 7.06 -16.29
N ALA A 155 18.96 6.88 -15.94
CA ALA A 155 18.09 7.93 -15.41
C ALA A 155 17.16 7.39 -14.34
N GLU A 156 16.77 8.24 -13.39
CA GLU A 156 15.86 7.91 -12.31
C GLU A 156 14.99 9.13 -11.98
N LYS A 157 13.70 8.90 -11.77
CA LYS A 157 12.77 9.86 -11.17
C LYS A 157 12.30 9.31 -9.84
N THR A 158 12.54 10.05 -8.77
CA THR A 158 12.05 9.74 -7.42
C THR A 158 10.95 10.69 -7.01
N ASN A 159 10.01 10.22 -6.19
CA ASN A 159 8.97 11.05 -5.59
C ASN A 159 8.55 10.51 -4.24
N VAL A 160 8.57 11.37 -3.23
CA VAL A 160 7.96 11.09 -1.92
C VAL A 160 6.75 11.98 -1.76
N GLY A 161 5.58 11.40 -1.53
CA GLY A 161 4.34 12.13 -1.46
C GLY A 161 3.41 11.65 -0.35
N PHE A 162 2.63 12.58 0.19
CA PHE A 162 1.55 12.29 1.12
C PHE A 162 0.25 12.05 0.34
N VAL A 163 -0.42 10.93 0.60
CA VAL A 163 -1.64 10.52 -0.07
C VAL A 163 -2.68 10.13 0.99
N PRO A 164 -3.63 11.02 1.32
CA PRO A 164 -4.74 10.66 2.19
C PRO A 164 -5.69 9.74 1.44
N VAL A 165 -6.14 8.65 2.08
CA VAL A 165 -7.11 7.70 1.50
C VAL A 165 -8.13 7.25 2.52
N ILE A 166 -9.30 6.83 2.04
CA ILE A 166 -10.36 6.28 2.88
C ILE A 166 -10.08 4.81 3.11
N ASN A 167 -10.08 4.39 4.37
CA ASN A 167 -9.96 3.00 4.77
C ASN A 167 -11.35 2.37 4.96
N PHE A 168 -11.51 1.13 4.53
CA PHE A 168 -12.72 0.34 4.77
C PHE A 168 -12.38 -1.11 5.11
N ARG A 169 -13.26 -1.74 5.87
CA ARG A 169 -13.20 -3.18 6.17
C ARG A 169 -14.60 -3.73 6.34
N LEU A 170 -14.87 -4.82 5.63
CA LEU A 170 -16.07 -5.64 5.76
C LEU A 170 -15.63 -7.08 6.02
N LEU A 171 -16.14 -7.67 7.09
CA LEU A 171 -15.97 -9.09 7.38
C LEU A 171 -17.35 -9.74 7.52
N LEU A 172 -17.56 -10.77 6.72
CA LEU A 172 -18.76 -11.61 6.78
C LEU A 172 -18.39 -12.94 7.41
N HIS A 173 -18.98 -13.27 8.55
CA HIS A 173 -18.76 -14.54 9.24
C HIS A 173 -19.67 -15.62 8.62
N MET A 174 -19.04 -16.61 7.98
CA MET A 174 -19.72 -17.78 7.41
C MET A 174 -20.06 -18.80 8.49
N ASN A 175 -19.16 -18.94 9.45
CA ASN A 175 -19.31 -19.74 10.67
C ASN A 175 -18.31 -19.24 11.73
N ASP A 176 -18.17 -19.96 12.85
CA ASP A 176 -17.31 -19.55 13.99
C ASP A 176 -15.81 -19.45 13.63
N ARG A 177 -15.39 -20.05 12.53
CA ARG A 177 -13.98 -20.09 12.10
C ARG A 177 -13.72 -19.46 10.74
N LEU A 178 -14.69 -19.49 9.84
CA LEU A 178 -14.52 -19.05 8.46
C LEU A 178 -15.25 -17.74 8.21
N GLY A 179 -14.57 -16.79 7.59
CA GLY A 179 -15.11 -15.51 7.15
C GLY A 179 -14.66 -15.11 5.75
N PHE A 180 -15.39 -14.20 5.16
CA PHE A 180 -15.04 -13.51 3.94
C PHE A 180 -14.67 -12.07 4.27
N LEU A 181 -13.45 -11.66 3.92
CA LEU A 181 -12.88 -10.34 4.19
C LEU A 181 -12.77 -9.53 2.90
N LEU A 182 -13.28 -8.31 2.96
CA LEU A 182 -13.00 -7.24 2.00
C LEU A 182 -12.43 -6.06 2.80
N GLU A 183 -11.19 -5.70 2.56
CA GLU A 183 -10.58 -4.52 3.18
C GLU A 183 -9.70 -3.75 2.21
N GLY A 184 -9.55 -2.46 2.45
CA GLY A 184 -8.66 -1.68 1.61
C GLY A 184 -8.61 -0.21 1.98
N ASP A 185 -7.84 0.47 1.16
CA ASP A 185 -7.71 1.93 1.12
C ASP A 185 -8.01 2.39 -0.31
N ALA A 186 -8.85 3.41 -0.48
CA ALA A 186 -9.16 3.94 -1.81
C ALA A 186 -9.46 5.44 -1.76
N LEU A 187 -9.01 6.15 -2.79
CA LEU A 187 -9.41 7.51 -3.10
C LEU A 187 -9.16 7.81 -4.58
N ALA A 188 -10.13 8.46 -5.22
CA ALA A 188 -9.97 9.08 -6.52
C ALA A 188 -10.16 10.59 -6.42
N ALA A 189 -9.27 11.35 -7.05
CA ALA A 189 -9.27 12.80 -7.11
C ALA A 189 -8.81 13.26 -8.51
N PRO A 190 -9.03 14.52 -8.91
CA PRO A 190 -8.57 15.02 -10.21
C PRO A 190 -7.06 14.83 -10.46
N GLN A 191 -6.26 14.82 -9.41
CA GLN A 191 -4.79 14.69 -9.48
C GLN A 191 -4.31 13.25 -9.64
N GLY A 192 -5.22 12.27 -9.53
CA GLY A 192 -4.89 10.86 -9.62
C GLY A 192 -5.76 9.99 -8.72
N ARG A 193 -5.48 8.69 -8.73
CA ARG A 193 -6.20 7.72 -7.92
C ARG A 193 -5.24 6.78 -7.19
N ALA A 194 -5.71 6.20 -6.10
CA ALA A 194 -4.94 5.25 -5.31
C ALA A 194 -5.91 4.24 -4.69
N GLU A 195 -5.76 2.99 -5.05
CA GLU A 195 -6.58 1.87 -4.60
C GLU A 195 -5.68 0.72 -4.15
N ASP A 196 -6.00 0.14 -3.01
CA ASP A 196 -5.31 -1.03 -2.44
C ASP A 196 -6.37 -1.89 -1.76
N ILE A 197 -6.89 -2.90 -2.45
CA ILE A 197 -8.07 -3.66 -2.07
C ILE A 197 -7.72 -5.14 -1.95
N LEU A 198 -8.02 -5.74 -0.80
CA LEU A 198 -7.88 -7.17 -0.53
C LEU A 198 -9.26 -7.83 -0.43
N ILE A 199 -9.44 -8.92 -1.15
CA ILE A 199 -10.53 -9.87 -1.01
C ILE A 199 -9.93 -11.20 -0.56
N ALA A 200 -10.37 -11.75 0.58
CA ALA A 200 -9.78 -12.96 1.13
C ALA A 200 -10.78 -13.85 1.87
N ALA A 201 -10.52 -15.14 1.87
CA ALA A 201 -11.04 -16.04 2.88
C ALA A 201 -10.18 -15.90 4.14
N GLN A 202 -10.82 -15.74 5.29
CA GLN A 202 -10.18 -15.65 6.60
C GLN A 202 -10.55 -16.86 7.44
N TYR A 203 -9.55 -17.49 8.06
CA TYR A 203 -9.74 -18.64 8.93
C TYR A 203 -9.18 -18.37 10.32
N LYS A 204 -10.06 -18.48 11.34
CA LYS A 204 -9.71 -18.35 12.75
C LYS A 204 -9.14 -19.67 13.24
N ILE A 205 -7.84 -19.70 13.53
CA ILE A 205 -7.14 -20.87 14.10
C ILE A 205 -7.55 -21.02 15.56
N ASN A 206 -7.48 -19.91 16.31
CA ASN A 206 -7.90 -19.78 17.72
C ASN A 206 -8.19 -18.29 17.99
N ASP A 207 -8.44 -17.93 19.27
CA ASP A 207 -8.79 -16.55 19.64
C ASP A 207 -7.66 -15.53 19.42
N LYS A 208 -6.43 -15.99 19.27
CA LYS A 208 -5.25 -15.14 19.07
C LYS A 208 -4.70 -15.15 17.65
N ALA A 209 -4.99 -16.18 16.87
CA ALA A 209 -4.34 -16.41 15.58
C ALA A 209 -5.36 -16.60 14.47
N MET A 210 -5.14 -15.86 13.37
CA MET A 210 -5.93 -15.91 12.15
C MET A 210 -5.03 -16.04 10.94
N MET A 211 -5.46 -16.83 9.96
CA MET A 211 -4.87 -16.88 8.62
C MET A 211 -5.85 -16.34 7.59
N ARG A 212 -5.31 -15.83 6.51
CA ARG A 212 -6.11 -15.48 5.34
C ARG A 212 -5.39 -15.85 4.05
N ALA A 213 -6.17 -16.17 3.03
CA ALA A 213 -5.70 -16.36 1.68
C ALA A 213 -6.61 -15.61 0.72
N GLY A 214 -6.04 -14.90 -0.24
CA GLY A 214 -6.85 -14.06 -1.10
C GLY A 214 -6.10 -13.38 -2.24
N TYR A 215 -6.79 -12.47 -2.84
CA TYR A 215 -6.33 -11.65 -3.94
C TYR A 215 -6.32 -10.17 -3.51
N ARG A 216 -5.22 -9.50 -3.82
CA ARG A 216 -5.07 -8.06 -3.61
C ARG A 216 -4.84 -7.36 -4.93
N LEU A 217 -5.51 -6.24 -5.09
CA LEU A 217 -5.31 -5.28 -6.17
C LEU A 217 -4.62 -4.05 -5.58
N LEU A 218 -3.52 -3.61 -6.18
CA LEU A 218 -2.95 -2.28 -5.99
C LEU A 218 -3.00 -1.54 -7.31
N GLU A 219 -3.75 -0.45 -7.36
CA GLU A 219 -3.91 0.34 -8.57
C GLU A 219 -3.77 1.81 -8.24
N GLY A 220 -3.25 2.58 -9.18
CA GLY A 220 -3.22 4.01 -9.07
C GLY A 220 -2.27 4.67 -10.04
N GLY A 221 -2.29 5.99 -9.98
CA GLY A 221 -1.45 6.79 -10.83
C GLY A 221 -1.70 8.27 -10.69
N ALA A 222 -0.91 9.03 -11.42
CA ALA A 222 -1.01 10.48 -11.56
C ALA A 222 -0.68 10.88 -12.99
N ASP A 223 -1.33 11.95 -13.44
CA ASP A 223 -1.07 12.61 -14.72
C ASP A 223 -0.89 14.12 -14.46
N ASN A 224 0.32 14.59 -14.63
CA ASN A 224 0.70 16.00 -14.55
C ASN A 224 1.98 16.26 -15.36
N ASP A 225 2.41 17.52 -15.46
CA ASP A 225 3.57 17.92 -16.28
C ASP A 225 4.89 17.22 -15.86
N GLU A 226 5.04 16.85 -14.58
CA GLU A 226 6.22 16.18 -14.07
C GLU A 226 6.23 14.67 -14.32
N VAL A 227 5.06 14.03 -14.25
CA VAL A 227 4.92 12.58 -14.33
C VAL A 227 3.57 12.17 -14.86
N TYR A 228 3.57 11.30 -15.85
CA TYR A 228 2.48 10.41 -16.19
C TYR A 228 2.91 9.00 -15.77
N ASN A 229 2.21 8.42 -14.81
CA ASN A 229 2.37 7.02 -14.47
C ASN A 229 1.06 6.47 -13.94
N PHE A 230 0.56 5.42 -14.58
CA PHE A 230 -0.52 4.59 -14.08
C PHE A 230 -0.07 3.15 -14.04
N SER A 231 -0.37 2.48 -12.94
CA SER A 231 0.06 1.11 -12.72
C SER A 231 -0.98 0.30 -11.96
N MET A 232 -1.06 -0.99 -12.29
CA MET A 232 -1.91 -1.97 -11.62
C MET A 232 -1.11 -3.24 -11.34
N PHE A 233 -1.20 -3.70 -10.11
CA PHE A 233 -0.53 -4.89 -9.64
C PHE A 233 -1.53 -5.85 -9.00
N ASN A 234 -1.42 -7.11 -9.38
CA ASN A 234 -2.19 -8.23 -8.83
C ASN A 234 -1.32 -9.02 -7.86
N TYR A 235 -1.88 -9.35 -6.69
CA TYR A 235 -1.18 -10.11 -5.66
C TYR A 235 -1.95 -11.37 -5.32
N GLY A 236 -1.29 -12.52 -5.40
CA GLY A 236 -1.72 -13.73 -4.70
C GLY A 236 -1.22 -13.66 -3.26
N SER A 237 -2.12 -13.53 -2.30
CA SER A 237 -1.82 -13.12 -0.93
C SER A 237 -2.12 -14.21 0.09
N LEU A 238 -1.17 -14.45 0.97
CA LEU A 238 -1.32 -15.21 2.21
C LEU A 238 -1.01 -14.30 3.39
N GLY A 239 -1.84 -14.30 4.41
CA GLY A 239 -1.67 -13.47 5.58
C GLY A 239 -1.82 -14.24 6.88
N PHE A 240 -1.12 -13.77 7.91
CA PHE A 240 -1.22 -14.26 9.27
C PHE A 240 -1.29 -13.10 10.25
N THR A 241 -2.29 -13.13 11.12
CA THR A 241 -2.46 -12.13 12.18
C THR A 241 -2.35 -12.80 13.52
N TYR A 242 -1.55 -12.23 14.41
CA TYR A 242 -1.49 -12.63 15.82
C TYR A 242 -1.89 -11.46 16.71
N THR A 243 -2.86 -11.68 17.59
CA THR A 243 -3.37 -10.72 18.59
C THR A 243 -2.88 -11.10 19.97
N PHE A 244 -2.22 -10.15 20.62
CA PHE A 244 -1.75 -10.31 22.01
C PHE A 244 -2.91 -9.96 22.94
N ASN A 245 -3.30 -10.92 23.78
CA ASN A 245 -4.24 -10.63 24.87
C ASN A 245 -3.42 -10.20 26.08
N ASN A 246 -3.85 -9.13 26.71
CA ASN A 246 -3.41 -8.78 28.05
C ASN A 246 -4.13 -9.64 29.08
#